data_0f32ada6f1d350b2940a0f21f3b40855
#
_entry.id   0f32ada6f1d350b2940a0f21f3b40855
#
_cell.length_a   1.000
_cell.length_b   1.000
_cell.length_c   1.000
_cell.angle_alpha   90.00
_cell.angle_beta   90.00
_cell.angle_gamma   90.00
#
_symmetry.space_group_name_H-M   'P 1'
#
loop_
_entity.id
_entity.type
_entity.pdbx_description
1 polymer ?
#
loop_
_entity_poly.entity_id
_entity_poly.type
_entity_poly.pdbx_seq_one_letter_code
_entity_poly.pdbx_strand_id
1 'polypeptide(L)'
;IPITIYGHSTDAGGVALYSYAEFDSVDNEDCYRLMDMCDRNGNRDGAALRFVAEHLCTRPELQKLLILISDGQPADYGYSGTEAEADLRGIKKEYEKRDVILFAAAMGDDKENIRRIYKDGFLDITKLEELPKNMAQLVKQHLK
;
A
#
# COMPACT_ATOMS: atom_id res chain seq x y z
N ILE A 1 -8.93 -12.98 -9.56
CA ILE A 1 -8.59 -12.39 -8.26
C ILE A 1 -9.15 -10.97 -8.27
N PRO A 2 -10.06 -10.61 -7.34
CA PRO A 2 -10.51 -9.23 -7.19
C PRO A 2 -9.35 -8.32 -6.78
N ILE A 3 -9.25 -7.15 -7.39
CA ILE A 3 -8.18 -6.18 -7.15
C ILE A 3 -8.80 -4.80 -7.01
N THR A 4 -8.28 -4.01 -6.07
CA THR A 4 -8.51 -2.57 -5.99
C THR A 4 -7.19 -1.82 -5.94
N ILE A 5 -7.14 -0.62 -6.50
CA ILE A 5 -5.93 0.20 -6.57
C ILE A 5 -6.28 1.63 -6.18
N TYR A 6 -5.60 2.12 -5.14
CA TYR A 6 -5.71 3.49 -4.66
C TYR A 6 -4.34 4.18 -4.70
N GLY A 7 -4.33 5.40 -5.19
CA GLY A 7 -3.28 6.36 -4.87
C GLY A 7 -3.68 7.20 -3.66
N HIS A 8 -2.72 7.73 -2.94
CA HIS A 8 -2.98 8.65 -1.84
C HIS A 8 -2.02 9.83 -1.86
N SER A 9 -2.46 10.92 -1.28
CA SER A 9 -1.67 12.14 -1.10
C SER A 9 -2.24 12.94 0.06
N THR A 10 -1.53 13.95 0.52
CA THR A 10 -2.07 14.96 1.43
C THR A 10 -2.40 16.23 0.69
N ASP A 11 -3.47 16.86 1.11
CA ASP A 11 -3.89 18.16 0.63
C ASP A 11 -4.36 19.02 1.85
N ALA A 12 -4.66 20.29 1.67
CA ALA A 12 -4.94 21.36 2.65
C ALA A 12 -5.61 20.99 4.00
N GLY A 13 -5.22 19.86 4.60
CA GLY A 13 -5.67 19.42 5.93
C GLY A 13 -6.19 18.01 6.01
N GLY A 14 -6.05 17.20 4.95
CA GLY A 14 -6.52 15.83 4.93
C GLY A 14 -5.72 14.88 4.05
N VAL A 15 -6.10 13.61 4.08
CA VAL A 15 -5.60 12.61 3.16
C VAL A 15 -6.60 12.47 2.02
N ALA A 16 -6.14 12.68 0.81
CA ALA A 16 -6.90 12.41 -0.40
C ALA A 16 -6.60 11.00 -0.90
N LEU A 17 -7.64 10.28 -1.27
CA LEU A 17 -7.55 8.96 -1.88
C LEU A 17 -8.09 9.02 -3.30
N TYR A 18 -7.34 8.46 -4.23
CA TYR A 18 -7.66 8.41 -5.65
C TYR A 18 -7.92 6.97 -6.05
N SER A 19 -9.16 6.64 -6.37
CA SER A 19 -9.52 5.29 -6.84
C SER A 19 -9.17 5.15 -8.32
N TYR A 20 -8.27 4.21 -8.62
CA TYR A 20 -7.89 3.86 -9.99
C TYR A 20 -8.55 2.56 -10.45
N ALA A 21 -8.82 1.64 -9.55
CA ALA A 21 -9.57 0.43 -9.81
C ALA A 21 -10.33 0.00 -8.56
N GLU A 22 -11.53 -0.52 -8.73
CA GLU A 22 -12.38 -1.03 -7.65
C GLU A 22 -12.64 -2.52 -7.82
N PHE A 23 -12.88 -3.23 -6.71
CA PHE A 23 -13.12 -4.68 -6.71
C PHE A 23 -14.24 -5.12 -7.65
N ASP A 24 -15.29 -4.34 -7.69
CA ASP A 24 -16.52 -4.66 -8.42
C ASP A 24 -16.77 -3.67 -9.58
N SER A 25 -15.68 -3.16 -10.16
CA SER A 25 -15.74 -2.28 -11.31
C SER A 25 -16.49 -2.97 -12.46
N VAL A 26 -17.55 -2.32 -12.94
CA VAL A 26 -18.41 -2.83 -14.01
C VAL A 26 -18.05 -2.25 -15.38
N ASP A 27 -17.13 -1.31 -15.42
CA ASP A 27 -16.62 -0.70 -16.63
C ASP A 27 -15.18 -1.15 -16.94
N ASN A 28 -14.75 -0.93 -18.16
CA ASN A 28 -13.40 -1.25 -18.61
C ASN A 28 -12.47 -0.01 -18.57
N GLU A 29 -12.84 1.02 -17.79
CA GLU A 29 -12.14 2.29 -17.74
C GLU A 29 -10.95 2.28 -16.76
N ASP A 30 -10.79 1.25 -15.95
CA ASP A 30 -9.72 1.15 -14.94
C ASP A 30 -8.31 1.31 -15.54
N CYS A 31 -8.09 0.78 -16.74
CA CYS A 31 -6.81 0.94 -17.44
C CYS A 31 -6.52 2.40 -17.79
N TYR A 32 -7.53 3.21 -18.11
CA TYR A 32 -7.38 4.63 -18.39
C TYR A 32 -7.17 5.42 -17.09
N ARG A 33 -7.88 5.08 -16.02
CA ARG A 33 -7.66 5.67 -14.69
C ARG A 33 -6.22 5.45 -14.19
N LEU A 34 -5.66 4.27 -14.43
CA LEU A 34 -4.24 3.98 -14.11
C LEU A 34 -3.26 4.86 -14.90
N MET A 35 -3.61 5.29 -16.10
CA MET A 35 -2.78 6.20 -16.90
C MET A 35 -2.76 7.64 -16.36
N ASP A 36 -3.76 8.03 -15.54
CA ASP A 36 -3.80 9.33 -14.86
C ASP A 36 -2.98 9.37 -13.56
N MET A 37 -2.32 8.27 -13.21
CA MET A 37 -1.47 8.21 -12.02
C MET A 37 -0.29 9.18 -12.17
N CYS A 38 -0.16 10.08 -11.21
CA CYS A 38 0.91 11.07 -11.19
C CYS A 38 1.39 11.32 -9.75
N ASP A 39 2.57 11.88 -9.61
CA ASP A 39 3.06 12.38 -8.34
C ASP A 39 2.19 13.55 -7.84
N ARG A 40 2.08 13.63 -6.52
CA ARG A 40 1.25 14.63 -5.85
C ARG A 40 2.02 15.20 -4.64
N ASN A 41 1.31 15.73 -3.67
CA ASN A 41 1.88 16.34 -2.47
C ASN A 41 2.42 15.27 -1.48
N GLY A 42 2.57 15.64 -0.20
CA GLY A 42 3.06 14.77 0.86
C GLY A 42 2.22 13.51 1.08
N ASN A 43 2.70 12.61 1.94
CA ASN A 43 2.08 11.32 2.17
C ASN A 43 1.88 11.03 3.67
N ARG A 44 0.64 10.66 4.03
CA ARG A 44 0.25 10.08 5.30
C ARG A 44 -0.15 8.65 5.11
N ASP A 45 0.83 7.79 4.93
CA ASP A 45 0.63 6.36 4.62
C ASP A 45 -0.32 5.67 5.61
N GLY A 46 -0.21 6.00 6.90
CA GLY A 46 -1.01 5.35 7.94
C GLY A 46 -2.51 5.54 7.77
N ALA A 47 -2.97 6.75 7.45
CA ALA A 47 -4.39 7.02 7.24
C ALA A 47 -4.90 6.32 5.97
N ALA A 48 -4.13 6.36 4.89
CA ALA A 48 -4.45 5.68 3.64
C ALA A 48 -4.50 4.16 3.82
N LEU A 49 -3.50 3.58 4.50
CA LEU A 49 -3.45 2.15 4.78
C LEU A 49 -4.66 1.68 5.61
N ARG A 50 -5.05 2.43 6.66
CA ARG A 50 -6.24 2.09 7.46
C ARG A 50 -7.49 2.07 6.60
N PHE A 51 -7.70 3.09 5.78
CA PHE A 51 -8.87 3.15 4.91
C PHE A 51 -8.93 1.94 3.97
N VAL A 52 -7.84 1.65 3.26
CA VAL A 52 -7.80 0.54 2.30
C VAL A 52 -7.89 -0.82 3.00
N ALA A 53 -7.25 -0.97 4.16
CA ALA A 53 -7.33 -2.19 4.95
C ALA A 53 -8.74 -2.43 5.50
N GLU A 54 -9.45 -1.38 5.97
CA GLU A 54 -10.86 -1.50 6.37
C GLU A 54 -11.73 -1.92 5.19
N HIS A 55 -11.56 -1.29 4.04
CA HIS A 55 -12.27 -1.69 2.81
C HIS A 55 -11.98 -3.16 2.47
N LEU A 56 -10.72 -3.58 2.52
CA LEU A 56 -10.34 -4.97 2.28
C LEU A 56 -10.95 -5.94 3.31
N CYS A 57 -11.08 -5.53 4.57
CA CYS A 57 -11.71 -6.32 5.61
C CYS A 57 -13.21 -6.59 5.36
N THR A 58 -13.90 -5.77 4.59
CA THR A 58 -15.32 -6.00 4.22
C THR A 58 -15.49 -7.13 3.20
N ARG A 59 -14.42 -7.55 2.54
CA ARG A 59 -14.46 -8.58 1.51
C ARG A 59 -14.64 -9.98 2.09
N PRO A 60 -15.38 -10.86 1.40
CA PRO A 60 -15.64 -12.22 1.86
C PRO A 60 -14.45 -13.18 1.67
N GLU A 61 -13.43 -12.79 0.89
CA GLU A 61 -12.29 -13.64 0.62
C GLU A 61 -11.51 -13.95 1.91
N LEU A 62 -11.13 -15.23 2.08
CA LEU A 62 -10.39 -15.68 3.27
C LEU A 62 -8.96 -15.13 3.33
N GLN A 63 -8.35 -14.96 2.17
CA GLN A 63 -6.99 -14.40 2.07
C GLN A 63 -7.06 -13.00 1.50
N LYS A 64 -6.51 -12.07 2.25
CA LYS A 64 -6.51 -10.65 1.95
C LYS A 64 -5.07 -10.14 1.91
N LEU A 65 -4.70 -9.54 0.79
CA LEU A 65 -3.35 -9.04 0.57
C LEU A 65 -3.40 -7.55 0.30
N LEU A 66 -2.69 -6.77 1.11
CA LEU A 66 -2.52 -5.34 0.96
C LEU A 66 -1.04 -5.04 0.63
N ILE A 67 -0.80 -4.34 -0.45
CA ILE A 67 0.54 -3.97 -0.87
C ILE A 67 0.64 -2.44 -0.93
N LEU A 68 1.49 -1.88 -0.09
CA LEU A 68 1.91 -0.48 -0.18
C LEU A 68 3.09 -0.38 -1.15
N ILE A 69 3.02 0.54 -2.09
CA ILE A 69 4.16 0.94 -2.91
C ILE A 69 4.57 2.35 -2.47
N SER A 70 5.80 2.50 -1.98
CA SER A 70 6.29 3.74 -1.40
C SER A 70 7.71 4.05 -1.88
N ASP A 71 8.05 5.32 -1.93
CA ASP A 71 9.42 5.79 -2.19
C ASP A 71 10.31 5.80 -0.94
N GLY A 72 9.76 5.56 0.26
CA GLY A 72 10.57 5.25 1.44
C GLY A 72 10.15 5.86 2.77
N GLN A 73 9.61 7.06 2.82
CA GLN A 73 9.25 7.69 4.11
C GLN A 73 7.90 8.39 4.09
N PRO A 74 7.11 8.24 5.17
CA PRO A 74 6.00 9.14 5.40
C PRO A 74 6.54 10.57 5.57
N ALA A 75 6.03 11.49 4.76
CA ALA A 75 6.49 12.86 4.71
C ALA A 75 5.32 13.85 4.64
N ASP A 76 4.76 14.16 5.81
CA ASP A 76 3.75 15.18 5.94
C ASP A 76 3.89 15.96 7.24
N TYR A 77 3.31 17.15 7.31
CA TYR A 77 3.33 17.98 8.52
C TYR A 77 2.68 17.23 9.70
N GLY A 78 3.46 17.03 10.77
CA GLY A 78 3.02 16.31 11.96
C GLY A 78 2.86 14.78 11.77
N TYR A 79 3.37 14.23 10.66
CA TYR A 79 3.41 12.78 10.43
C TYR A 79 4.70 12.38 9.73
N SER A 80 5.75 12.19 10.52
CA SER A 80 7.09 11.82 10.02
C SER A 80 7.93 11.15 11.10
N GLY A 81 9.09 10.64 10.74
CA GLY A 81 10.07 10.08 11.66
C GLY A 81 9.55 8.90 12.50
N THR A 82 10.01 8.83 13.75
CA THR A 82 9.75 7.69 14.64
C THR A 82 8.28 7.49 15.00
N GLU A 83 7.49 8.55 15.06
CA GLU A 83 6.06 8.48 15.37
C GLU A 83 5.29 7.84 14.21
N ALA A 84 5.55 8.29 12.98
CA ALA A 84 4.94 7.70 11.79
C ALA A 84 5.37 6.24 11.61
N GLU A 85 6.64 5.91 11.85
CA GLU A 85 7.11 4.53 11.82
C GLU A 85 6.42 3.64 12.88
N ALA A 86 6.22 4.17 14.09
CA ALA A 86 5.52 3.43 15.14
C ALA A 86 4.06 3.17 14.78
N ASP A 87 3.41 4.17 14.17
CA ASP A 87 2.04 4.04 13.66
C ASP A 87 1.95 2.95 12.58
N LEU A 88 2.82 2.98 11.57
CA LEU A 88 2.85 1.99 10.50
C LEU A 88 3.09 0.57 11.02
N ARG A 89 4.00 0.39 11.99
CA ARG A 89 4.19 -0.91 12.65
C ARG A 89 2.96 -1.35 13.44
N GLY A 90 2.24 -0.40 14.04
CA GLY A 90 0.98 -0.65 14.74
C GLY A 90 -0.10 -1.14 13.76
N ILE A 91 -0.26 -0.46 12.63
CA ILE A 91 -1.20 -0.81 11.56
C ILE A 91 -0.93 -2.24 11.05
N LYS A 92 0.33 -2.55 10.71
CA LYS A 92 0.70 -3.91 10.27
C LYS A 92 0.22 -4.97 11.26
N LYS A 93 0.54 -4.81 12.55
CA LYS A 93 0.14 -5.76 13.59
C LYS A 93 -1.37 -5.83 13.81
N GLU A 94 -2.07 -4.72 13.67
CA GLU A 94 -3.52 -4.64 13.82
C GLU A 94 -4.22 -5.46 12.74
N TYR A 95 -3.87 -5.23 11.48
CA TYR A 95 -4.53 -5.87 10.35
C TYR A 95 -4.07 -7.31 10.11
N GLU A 96 -2.86 -7.67 10.50
CA GLU A 96 -2.44 -9.09 10.54
C GLU A 96 -3.33 -9.93 11.45
N LYS A 97 -3.81 -9.37 12.57
CA LYS A 97 -4.78 -10.05 13.45
C LYS A 97 -6.17 -10.19 12.84
N ARG A 98 -6.43 -9.49 11.76
CA ARG A 98 -7.68 -9.50 10.99
C ARG A 98 -7.52 -10.22 9.65
N ASP A 99 -6.51 -11.08 9.53
CA ASP A 99 -6.20 -11.89 8.35
C ASP A 99 -5.88 -11.07 7.09
N VAL A 100 -5.36 -9.84 7.27
CA VAL A 100 -4.81 -9.03 6.18
C VAL A 100 -3.30 -9.13 6.20
N ILE A 101 -2.72 -9.67 5.15
CA ILE A 101 -1.27 -9.75 4.98
C ILE A 101 -0.80 -8.44 4.34
N LEU A 102 0.02 -7.67 5.06
CA LEU A 102 0.48 -6.37 4.59
C LEU A 102 1.95 -6.44 4.18
N PHE A 103 2.20 -6.10 2.91
CA PHE A 103 3.53 -5.92 2.35
C PHE A 103 3.78 -4.46 1.99
N ALA A 104 5.04 -4.04 2.08
CA ALA A 104 5.48 -2.76 1.57
C ALA A 104 6.60 -2.95 0.56
N ALA A 105 6.38 -2.48 -0.64
CA ALA A 105 7.33 -2.47 -1.72
C ALA A 105 7.96 -1.08 -1.82
N ALA A 106 9.29 -1.01 -1.78
CA ALA A 106 10.00 0.25 -1.84
C ALA A 106 11.13 0.26 -2.86
N MET A 107 11.35 1.44 -3.43
CA MET A 107 12.44 1.77 -4.33
C MET A 107 13.24 2.96 -3.76
N GLY A 108 14.41 3.22 -4.36
CA GLY A 108 15.22 4.37 -4.00
C GLY A 108 16.10 4.16 -2.75
N ASP A 109 16.67 5.25 -2.29
CA ASP A 109 17.68 5.26 -1.23
C ASP A 109 17.06 5.07 0.16
N ASP A 110 15.80 5.47 0.34
CA ASP A 110 15.08 5.40 1.61
C ASP A 110 14.41 4.04 1.88
N LYS A 111 14.58 3.06 1.01
CA LYS A 111 13.99 1.71 1.16
C LYS A 111 14.35 1.03 2.49
N GLU A 112 15.48 1.38 3.10
CA GLU A 112 15.89 0.82 4.40
C GLU A 112 14.94 1.23 5.53
N ASN A 113 14.27 2.38 5.42
CA ASN A 113 13.24 2.78 6.38
C ASN A 113 12.02 1.85 6.28
N ILE A 114 11.57 1.57 5.06
CA ILE A 114 10.47 0.63 4.82
C ILE A 114 10.84 -0.79 5.27
N ARG A 115 12.06 -1.24 4.99
CA ARG A 115 12.56 -2.52 5.50
C ARG A 115 12.52 -2.60 7.04
N ARG A 116 12.91 -1.53 7.72
CA ARG A 116 12.89 -1.45 9.20
C ARG A 116 11.47 -1.48 9.77
N ILE A 117 10.51 -0.85 9.07
CA ILE A 117 9.12 -0.79 9.48
C ILE A 117 8.43 -2.14 9.25
N TYR A 118 8.53 -2.70 8.05
CA TYR A 118 7.74 -3.85 7.60
C TYR A 118 8.44 -5.20 7.74
N LYS A 119 9.76 -5.22 7.94
CA LYS A 119 10.58 -6.44 8.20
C LYS A 119 10.33 -7.54 7.15
N ASP A 120 9.70 -8.64 7.57
CA ASP A 120 9.31 -9.79 6.75
C ASP A 120 8.28 -9.44 5.65
N GLY A 121 7.54 -8.35 5.82
CA GLY A 121 6.64 -7.79 4.81
C GLY A 121 7.32 -6.81 3.85
N PHE A 122 8.64 -6.70 3.83
CA PHE A 122 9.34 -5.81 2.90
C PHE A 122 9.63 -6.49 1.55
N LEU A 123 9.34 -5.78 0.46
CA LEU A 123 9.68 -6.18 -0.89
C LEU A 123 10.58 -5.12 -1.55
N ASP A 124 11.80 -5.50 -1.90
CA ASP A 124 12.71 -4.63 -2.66
C ASP A 124 12.30 -4.59 -4.13
N ILE A 125 11.98 -3.40 -4.65
CA ILE A 125 11.60 -3.17 -6.04
C ILE A 125 12.56 -2.22 -6.76
N THR A 126 13.82 -2.19 -6.34
CA THR A 126 14.86 -1.37 -6.98
C THR A 126 14.98 -1.65 -8.48
N LYS A 127 14.68 -2.87 -8.89
CA LYS A 127 14.61 -3.26 -10.31
C LYS A 127 13.16 -3.41 -10.73
N LEU A 128 12.62 -2.37 -11.34
CA LEU A 128 11.21 -2.33 -11.76
C LEU A 128 10.84 -3.47 -12.72
N GLU A 129 11.78 -3.94 -13.53
CA GLU A 129 11.55 -5.06 -14.45
C GLU A 129 11.24 -6.37 -13.69
N GLU A 130 11.73 -6.51 -12.46
CA GLU A 130 11.51 -7.69 -11.65
C GLU A 130 10.20 -7.58 -10.82
N LEU A 131 9.59 -6.40 -10.71
CA LEU A 131 8.39 -6.17 -9.89
C LEU A 131 7.24 -7.12 -10.23
N PRO A 132 6.83 -7.31 -11.51
CA PRO A 132 5.73 -8.21 -11.83
C PRO A 132 6.02 -9.66 -11.40
N LYS A 133 7.25 -10.12 -11.55
CA LYS A 133 7.68 -11.46 -11.14
C LYS A 133 7.66 -11.62 -9.63
N ASN A 134 8.21 -10.65 -8.91
CA ASN A 134 8.31 -10.68 -7.46
C ASN A 134 6.91 -10.59 -6.82
N MET A 135 6.03 -9.75 -7.34
CA MET A 135 4.64 -9.68 -6.90
C MET A 135 3.88 -10.97 -7.18
N ALA A 136 4.03 -11.56 -8.37
CA ALA A 136 3.40 -12.83 -8.70
C ALA A 136 3.88 -13.97 -7.79
N GLN A 137 5.15 -13.99 -7.44
CA GLN A 137 5.71 -14.98 -6.51
C GLN A 137 5.16 -14.79 -5.10
N LEU A 138 5.12 -13.55 -4.62
CA LEU A 138 4.56 -13.19 -3.33
C LEU A 138 3.09 -13.59 -3.20
N VAL A 139 2.27 -13.25 -4.20
CA VAL A 139 0.87 -13.67 -4.25
C VAL A 139 0.75 -15.19 -4.24
N LYS A 140 1.53 -15.91 -5.05
CA LYS A 140 1.51 -17.38 -5.08
C LYS A 140 1.91 -18.04 -3.75
N GLN A 141 2.85 -17.46 -3.02
CA GLN A 141 3.28 -17.99 -1.72
C GLN A 141 2.18 -17.87 -0.65
N HIS A 142 1.28 -16.91 -0.79
CA HIS A 142 0.23 -16.61 0.18
C HIS A 142 -1.16 -17.04 -0.26
N LEU A 143 -1.35 -17.39 -1.53
CA LEU A 143 -2.55 -18.06 -2.02
C LEU A 143 -2.42 -19.56 -1.74
N LYS A 144 -3.08 -20.01 -0.70
CA LYS A 144 -3.25 -21.44 -0.38
C LYS A 144 -4.55 -21.97 -0.94
#